data_40946f7f5e6fee6ad0fa56ecbc64fb03
#
_entry.id   40946f7f5e6fee6ad0fa56ecbc64fb03
#
_cell.length_a   1.000
_cell.length_b   1.000
_cell.length_c   1.000
_cell.angle_alpha   90.00
_cell.angle_beta   90.00
_cell.angle_gamma   90.00
#
_symmetry.space_group_name_H-M   'P 1'
#
loop_
_entity.id
_entity.type
_entity.pdbx_description
1 polymer ?
#
loop_
_entity_poly.entity_id
_entity_poly.type
_entity_poly.pdbx_seq_one_letter_code
_entity_poly.pdbx_strand_id
1 'polypeptide(L)'
;MLIEHRGQTPTVDPSAYVAPTAVLCGDVRVRAHARILFGAVLSAEDGRVEVGERCVVMENALIRGRAAQPVELGEHVLVGPHAHLNGTRVGDGCFLATGCALFPGSRLGREVEVRINGVVHVNTVLPDGALVPIGWVAVGDPPRILPPGEHDAIWEVQEGLDFPGTVYGVSRDTSAGERMERQADWFGAHRDDRII
;
A
#
# COMPACT_ATOMS: atom_id res chain seq x y z
N MET A 1 8.86 10.90 12.71
CA MET A 1 7.75 11.51 13.49
C MET A 1 6.74 10.41 13.78
N LEU A 2 6.37 10.24 15.05
CA LEU A 2 5.31 9.30 15.45
C LEU A 2 4.05 10.11 15.79
N ILE A 3 2.89 9.63 15.30
CA ILE A 3 1.62 10.38 15.40
C ILE A 3 0.55 9.43 15.95
N GLU A 4 -0.11 9.85 17.03
CA GLU A 4 -1.35 9.24 17.49
C GLU A 4 -2.48 9.67 16.55
N HIS A 5 -3.20 8.70 15.98
CA HIS A 5 -4.38 8.92 15.15
C HIS A 5 -5.52 8.01 15.61
N ARG A 6 -6.73 8.56 15.83
CA ARG A 6 -7.91 7.82 16.32
C ARG A 6 -7.64 6.98 17.57
N GLY A 7 -6.80 7.50 18.49
CA GLY A 7 -6.42 6.81 19.73
C GLY A 7 -5.47 5.63 19.55
N GLN A 8 -4.91 5.43 18.36
CA GLN A 8 -3.90 4.42 18.07
C GLN A 8 -2.54 5.06 17.89
N THR A 9 -1.50 4.39 18.38
CA THR A 9 -0.11 4.88 18.33
C THR A 9 0.80 3.89 17.62
N PRO A 10 1.82 4.36 16.89
CA PRO A 10 2.81 3.50 16.29
C PRO A 10 3.59 2.68 17.33
N THR A 11 3.90 1.44 16.99
CA THR A 11 4.76 0.56 17.78
C THR A 11 5.99 0.20 16.96
N VAL A 12 7.18 0.50 17.47
CA VAL A 12 8.46 0.26 16.78
C VAL A 12 9.33 -0.65 17.64
N ASP A 13 9.79 -1.76 17.06
CA ASP A 13 10.72 -2.66 17.74
C ASP A 13 12.04 -1.91 18.04
N PRO A 14 12.67 -2.11 19.22
CA PRO A 14 13.91 -1.42 19.60
C PRO A 14 15.10 -1.64 18.63
N SER A 15 15.11 -2.74 17.88
CA SER A 15 16.15 -3.04 16.87
C SER A 15 15.89 -2.43 15.51
N ALA A 16 14.67 -1.89 15.26
CA ALA A 16 14.32 -1.23 14.03
C ALA A 16 14.90 0.20 13.97
N TYR A 17 15.03 0.72 12.75
CA TYR A 17 15.43 2.11 12.51
C TYR A 17 14.31 2.86 11.82
N VAL A 18 13.96 4.02 12.34
CA VAL A 18 13.02 4.96 11.72
C VAL A 18 13.73 6.29 11.54
N ALA A 19 13.86 6.74 10.29
CA ALA A 19 14.51 7.99 9.96
C ALA A 19 13.77 9.20 10.58
N PRO A 20 14.48 10.28 10.97
CA PRO A 20 13.85 11.44 11.64
C PRO A 20 12.73 12.10 10.83
N THR A 21 12.81 12.03 9.50
CA THR A 21 11.82 12.62 8.58
C THR A 21 10.73 11.64 8.13
N ALA A 22 10.80 10.38 8.55
CA ALA A 22 9.72 9.44 8.32
C ALA A 22 8.51 9.76 9.22
N VAL A 23 7.30 9.50 8.71
CA VAL A 23 6.04 9.68 9.43
C VAL A 23 5.35 8.34 9.62
N LEU A 24 5.06 7.98 10.86
CA LEU A 24 4.25 6.82 11.23
C LEU A 24 3.01 7.33 11.96
N CYS A 25 1.81 7.04 11.43
CA CYS A 25 0.55 7.57 11.92
C CYS A 25 -0.46 6.45 12.21
N GLY A 26 -1.00 6.39 13.41
CA GLY A 26 -2.00 5.39 13.83
C GLY A 26 -1.42 4.02 14.18
N ASP A 27 -2.17 2.92 13.99
CA ASP A 27 -1.74 1.53 14.28
C ASP A 27 -0.69 1.04 13.25
N VAL A 28 0.48 1.66 13.28
CA VAL A 28 1.65 1.24 12.49
C VAL A 28 2.55 0.38 13.36
N ARG A 29 2.86 -0.83 12.92
CA ARG A 29 3.73 -1.77 13.64
C ARG A 29 4.97 -2.07 12.82
N VAL A 30 6.13 -1.71 13.35
CA VAL A 30 7.43 -1.96 12.73
C VAL A 30 8.16 -3.05 13.51
N ARG A 31 8.40 -4.19 12.86
CA ARG A 31 9.01 -5.37 13.47
C ARG A 31 10.54 -5.26 13.53
N ALA A 32 11.16 -6.27 14.16
CA ALA A 32 12.58 -6.31 14.43
C ALA A 32 13.44 -6.09 13.18
N HIS A 33 14.51 -5.35 13.35
CA HIS A 33 15.50 -5.08 12.29
C HIS A 33 14.97 -4.42 11.02
N ALA A 34 13.73 -3.96 10.96
CA ALA A 34 13.21 -3.19 9.83
C ALA A 34 13.85 -1.80 9.73
N ARG A 35 13.88 -1.22 8.55
CA ARG A 35 14.46 0.09 8.25
C ARG A 35 13.44 0.94 7.51
N ILE A 36 13.02 2.04 8.12
CA ILE A 36 12.11 3.02 7.52
C ILE A 36 12.93 4.28 7.21
N LEU A 37 13.12 4.56 5.93
CA LEU A 37 14.04 5.61 5.48
C LEU A 37 13.38 6.98 5.35
N PHE A 38 14.17 7.94 4.90
CA PHE A 38 13.83 9.36 4.95
C PHE A 38 12.59 9.72 4.11
N GLY A 39 11.67 10.46 4.69
CA GLY A 39 10.45 10.90 4.00
C GLY A 39 9.40 9.82 3.76
N ALA A 40 9.62 8.56 4.15
CA ALA A 40 8.60 7.53 4.07
C ALA A 40 7.40 7.89 4.96
N VAL A 41 6.18 7.66 4.45
CA VAL A 41 4.93 7.91 5.17
C VAL A 41 4.13 6.62 5.30
N LEU A 42 3.94 6.17 6.53
CA LEU A 42 3.13 5.00 6.87
C LEU A 42 1.90 5.49 7.65
N SER A 43 0.71 5.44 7.02
CA SER A 43 -0.54 5.90 7.61
C SER A 43 -1.52 4.75 7.76
N ALA A 44 -1.86 4.43 9.00
CA ALA A 44 -2.80 3.36 9.33
C ALA A 44 -4.21 3.91 9.59
N GLU A 45 -4.61 4.95 8.95
CA GLU A 45 -5.94 5.59 8.98
C GLU A 45 -6.89 5.02 10.09
N ASP A 46 -7.89 4.23 9.70
CA ASP A 46 -8.77 3.48 10.61
C ASP A 46 -8.44 1.97 10.69
N GLY A 47 -7.35 1.54 10.08
CA GLY A 47 -6.92 0.15 10.00
C GLY A 47 -5.53 -0.09 10.59
N ARG A 48 -4.73 -0.88 9.88
CA ARG A 48 -3.36 -1.23 10.31
C ARG A 48 -2.38 -1.16 9.16
N VAL A 49 -1.12 -0.80 9.48
CA VAL A 49 0.06 -1.04 8.65
C VAL A 49 1.04 -1.87 9.47
N GLU A 50 1.36 -3.07 9.00
CA GLU A 50 2.36 -3.93 9.61
C GLU A 50 3.55 -4.10 8.67
N VAL A 51 4.75 -3.81 9.16
CA VAL A 51 6.02 -3.97 8.46
C VAL A 51 6.77 -5.12 9.13
N GLY A 52 6.96 -6.21 8.39
CA GLY A 52 7.61 -7.42 8.85
C GLY A 52 9.09 -7.27 9.20
N GLU A 53 9.68 -8.33 9.73
CA GLU A 53 11.09 -8.36 10.15
C GLU A 53 12.02 -8.13 8.95
N ARG A 54 13.10 -7.36 9.16
CA ARG A 54 14.13 -7.06 8.14
C ARG A 54 13.62 -6.45 6.84
N CYS A 55 12.43 -5.87 6.86
CA CYS A 55 11.95 -5.07 5.74
C CYS A 55 12.72 -3.76 5.60
N VAL A 56 12.84 -3.28 4.36
CA VAL A 56 13.39 -1.95 4.07
C VAL A 56 12.34 -1.15 3.33
N VAL A 57 11.87 -0.06 3.94
CA VAL A 57 10.98 0.93 3.30
C VAL A 57 11.83 2.14 2.95
N MET A 58 12.03 2.35 1.66
CA MET A 58 12.95 3.37 1.15
C MET A 58 12.31 4.77 1.07
N GLU A 59 13.08 5.72 0.61
CA GLU A 59 12.79 7.15 0.68
C GLU A 59 11.47 7.51 -0.02
N ASN A 60 10.66 8.31 0.66
CA ASN A 60 9.40 8.84 0.14
C ASN A 60 8.37 7.77 -0.29
N ALA A 61 8.52 6.54 0.14
CA ALA A 61 7.47 5.54 -0.06
C ALA A 61 6.22 5.92 0.75
N LEU A 62 5.04 5.70 0.17
CA LEU A 62 3.73 5.92 0.82
C LEU A 62 3.03 4.59 1.05
N ILE A 63 2.76 4.27 2.31
CA ILE A 63 2.05 3.05 2.71
C ILE A 63 0.80 3.44 3.48
N ARG A 64 -0.39 3.03 3.00
CA ARG A 64 -1.66 3.37 3.64
C ARG A 64 -2.51 2.14 3.90
N GLY A 65 -2.93 1.95 5.16
CA GLY A 65 -3.85 0.90 5.58
C GLY A 65 -5.19 1.45 6.00
N ARG A 66 -6.28 0.71 5.70
CA ARG A 66 -7.64 0.99 6.15
C ARG A 66 -8.23 -0.23 6.85
N ALA A 67 -9.31 -0.06 7.63
CA ALA A 67 -9.94 -1.16 8.36
C ALA A 67 -10.33 -2.34 7.44
N ALA A 68 -10.97 -2.05 6.31
CA ALA A 68 -11.34 -3.07 5.34
C ALA A 68 -10.15 -3.66 4.57
N GLN A 69 -9.05 -2.93 4.49
CA GLN A 69 -7.88 -3.25 3.67
C GLN A 69 -6.60 -2.78 4.37
N PRO A 70 -6.14 -3.54 5.40
CA PRO A 70 -4.87 -3.27 6.07
C PRO A 70 -3.71 -3.50 5.10
N VAL A 71 -2.55 -2.91 5.43
CA VAL A 71 -1.29 -3.29 4.78
C VAL A 71 -0.53 -4.25 5.69
N GLU A 72 -0.15 -5.37 5.12
CA GLU A 72 0.68 -6.38 5.80
C GLU A 72 1.86 -6.71 4.89
N LEU A 73 3.06 -6.37 5.33
CA LEU A 73 4.31 -6.78 4.67
C LEU A 73 4.89 -7.97 5.45
N GLY A 74 5.17 -9.06 4.74
CA GLY A 74 5.90 -10.19 5.27
C GLY A 74 7.34 -9.83 5.65
N GLU A 75 8.19 -10.83 5.84
CA GLU A 75 9.59 -10.63 6.19
C GLU A 75 10.45 -10.36 4.95
N HIS A 76 11.58 -9.62 5.12
CA HIS A 76 12.57 -9.38 4.07
C HIS A 76 12.01 -8.70 2.81
N VAL A 77 10.98 -7.88 2.94
CA VAL A 77 10.40 -7.13 1.81
C VAL A 77 11.17 -5.83 1.61
N LEU A 78 11.52 -5.54 0.35
CA LEU A 78 12.03 -4.23 -0.04
C LEU A 78 10.90 -3.42 -0.69
N VAL A 79 10.63 -2.25 -0.15
CA VAL A 79 9.74 -1.23 -0.72
C VAL A 79 10.60 -0.08 -1.23
N GLY A 80 10.70 0.03 -2.55
CA GLY A 80 11.56 0.99 -3.23
C GLY A 80 11.14 2.45 -3.07
N PRO A 81 12.01 3.39 -3.44
CA PRO A 81 11.70 4.82 -3.35
C PRO A 81 10.43 5.19 -4.10
N HIS A 82 9.62 6.09 -3.52
CA HIS A 82 8.38 6.57 -4.11
C HIS A 82 7.34 5.47 -4.45
N ALA A 83 7.50 4.26 -3.94
CA ALA A 83 6.48 3.23 -4.10
C ALA A 83 5.19 3.61 -3.35
N HIS A 84 4.04 3.24 -3.92
CA HIS A 84 2.72 3.49 -3.32
C HIS A 84 2.03 2.16 -3.01
N LEU A 85 1.88 1.86 -1.73
CA LEU A 85 1.20 0.68 -1.24
C LEU A 85 -0.07 1.10 -0.50
N ASN A 86 -1.22 0.64 -0.98
CA ASN A 86 -2.50 0.96 -0.37
C ASN A 86 -3.32 -0.31 -0.18
N GLY A 87 -3.63 -0.68 1.07
CA GLY A 87 -4.50 -1.79 1.40
C GLY A 87 -4.10 -3.13 0.78
N THR A 88 -2.82 -3.48 0.82
CA THR A 88 -2.25 -4.66 0.15
C THR A 88 -1.61 -5.62 1.13
N ARG A 89 -1.59 -6.91 0.79
CA ARG A 89 -0.82 -7.94 1.50
C ARG A 89 0.32 -8.42 0.63
N VAL A 90 1.52 -8.42 1.19
CA VAL A 90 2.76 -8.76 0.48
C VAL A 90 3.45 -9.88 1.22
N GLY A 91 3.70 -11.00 0.56
CA GLY A 91 4.43 -12.14 1.10
C GLY A 91 5.91 -11.86 1.32
N ASP A 92 6.60 -12.84 1.91
CA ASP A 92 8.01 -12.70 2.27
C ASP A 92 8.91 -12.58 1.02
N GLY A 93 10.04 -11.89 1.18
CA GLY A 93 11.08 -11.81 0.16
C GLY A 93 10.71 -11.02 -1.09
N CYS A 94 9.61 -10.28 -1.10
CA CYS A 94 9.18 -9.50 -2.26
C CYS A 94 10.08 -8.30 -2.53
N PHE A 95 10.26 -8.00 -3.82
CA PHE A 95 10.98 -6.82 -4.30
C PHE A 95 10.01 -5.87 -5.01
N LEU A 96 9.70 -4.76 -4.36
CA LEU A 96 8.82 -3.72 -4.88
C LEU A 96 9.68 -2.53 -5.30
N ALA A 97 9.94 -2.40 -6.60
CA ALA A 97 10.89 -1.42 -7.12
C ALA A 97 10.37 0.03 -7.06
N THR A 98 11.26 0.98 -7.38
CA THR A 98 10.98 2.42 -7.42
C THR A 98 9.69 2.75 -8.15
N GLY A 99 8.83 3.54 -7.51
CA GLY A 99 7.61 4.08 -8.12
C GLY A 99 6.52 3.04 -8.42
N CYS A 100 6.66 1.77 -8.01
CA CYS A 100 5.59 0.80 -8.20
C CYS A 100 4.34 1.18 -7.39
N ALA A 101 3.17 0.75 -7.86
CA ALA A 101 1.90 1.06 -7.21
C ALA A 101 1.07 -0.22 -6.98
N LEU A 102 0.75 -0.49 -5.70
CA LEU A 102 -0.11 -1.58 -5.28
C LEU A 102 -1.42 -1.01 -4.74
N PHE A 103 -2.53 -1.48 -5.33
CA PHE A 103 -3.86 -0.96 -5.02
C PHE A 103 -4.63 -1.86 -4.03
N PRO A 104 -5.70 -1.31 -3.38
CA PRO A 104 -6.42 -2.00 -2.34
C PRO A 104 -6.96 -3.38 -2.74
N GLY A 105 -6.87 -4.32 -1.79
CA GLY A 105 -7.29 -5.70 -2.00
C GLY A 105 -6.29 -6.56 -2.77
N SER A 106 -5.19 -5.99 -3.27
CA SER A 106 -4.14 -6.77 -3.92
C SER A 106 -3.42 -7.69 -2.93
N ARG A 107 -3.02 -8.86 -3.40
CA ARG A 107 -2.29 -9.86 -2.62
C ARG A 107 -1.14 -10.41 -3.44
N LEU A 108 0.04 -10.33 -2.89
CA LEU A 108 1.26 -10.85 -3.50
C LEU A 108 1.73 -12.06 -2.71
N GLY A 109 2.00 -13.16 -3.40
CA GLY A 109 2.68 -14.32 -2.85
C GLY A 109 4.11 -13.99 -2.42
N ARG A 110 4.90 -15.01 -2.10
CA ARG A 110 6.30 -14.88 -1.71
C ARG A 110 7.18 -14.62 -2.94
N GLU A 111 8.30 -13.90 -2.73
CA GLU A 111 9.32 -13.70 -3.77
C GLU A 111 8.76 -13.07 -5.06
N VAL A 112 7.71 -12.27 -4.95
CA VAL A 112 7.15 -11.52 -6.09
C VAL A 112 8.02 -10.30 -6.37
N GLU A 113 8.30 -10.05 -7.66
CA GLU A 113 8.98 -8.85 -8.11
C GLU A 113 8.02 -7.92 -8.86
N VAL A 114 7.84 -6.71 -8.36
CA VAL A 114 7.19 -5.61 -9.10
C VAL A 114 8.27 -4.62 -9.52
N ARG A 115 8.57 -4.58 -10.81
CA ARG A 115 9.63 -3.74 -11.36
C ARG A 115 9.23 -2.26 -11.38
N ILE A 116 10.19 -1.38 -11.72
CA ILE A 116 10.04 0.09 -11.71
C ILE A 116 8.73 0.50 -12.39
N ASN A 117 7.93 1.33 -11.70
CA ASN A 117 6.63 1.82 -12.16
C ASN A 117 5.61 0.70 -12.55
N GLY A 118 5.84 -0.54 -12.12
CA GLY A 118 4.86 -1.60 -12.28
C GLY A 118 3.62 -1.34 -11.41
N VAL A 119 2.45 -1.75 -11.90
CA VAL A 119 1.16 -1.55 -11.21
C VAL A 119 0.52 -2.89 -10.89
N VAL A 120 0.09 -3.07 -9.63
CA VAL A 120 -0.78 -4.18 -9.22
C VAL A 120 -2.14 -3.59 -8.88
N HIS A 121 -3.14 -3.88 -9.71
CA HIS A 121 -4.47 -3.27 -9.62
C HIS A 121 -5.29 -3.80 -8.42
N VAL A 122 -6.42 -3.15 -8.13
CA VAL A 122 -7.33 -3.56 -7.04
C VAL A 122 -7.71 -5.04 -7.16
N ASN A 123 -7.80 -5.73 -6.02
CA ASN A 123 -8.24 -7.14 -5.93
C ASN A 123 -7.44 -8.12 -6.81
N THR A 124 -6.22 -7.76 -7.20
CA THR A 124 -5.34 -8.63 -8.01
C THR A 124 -4.57 -9.58 -7.11
N VAL A 125 -4.45 -10.84 -7.52
CA VAL A 125 -3.71 -11.86 -6.78
C VAL A 125 -2.54 -12.36 -7.59
N LEU A 126 -1.31 -12.08 -7.13
CA LEU A 126 -0.08 -12.57 -7.76
C LEU A 126 0.41 -13.85 -7.03
N PRO A 127 0.67 -14.95 -7.73
CA PRO A 127 1.23 -16.15 -7.12
C PRO A 127 2.69 -15.95 -6.70
N ASP A 128 3.22 -16.89 -5.91
CA ASP A 128 4.64 -16.92 -5.52
C ASP A 128 5.55 -16.81 -6.75
N GLY A 129 6.61 -16.01 -6.66
CA GLY A 129 7.60 -15.81 -7.71
C GLY A 129 7.12 -15.06 -8.96
N ALA A 130 5.93 -14.49 -8.94
CA ALA A 130 5.43 -13.70 -10.08
C ALA A 130 6.30 -12.46 -10.34
N LEU A 131 6.42 -12.07 -11.62
CA LEU A 131 7.17 -10.88 -12.03
C LEU A 131 6.28 -9.94 -12.83
N VAL A 132 6.16 -8.70 -12.37
CA VAL A 132 5.54 -7.60 -13.11
C VAL A 132 6.64 -6.75 -13.74
N PRO A 133 6.78 -6.74 -15.08
CA PRO A 133 7.84 -6.00 -15.78
C PRO A 133 7.75 -4.48 -15.58
N ILE A 134 8.80 -3.75 -15.98
CA ILE A 134 8.87 -2.29 -15.91
C ILE A 134 7.67 -1.65 -16.60
N GLY A 135 6.90 -0.84 -15.86
CA GLY A 135 5.74 -0.12 -16.37
C GLY A 135 4.53 -0.98 -16.74
N TRP A 136 4.55 -2.30 -16.48
CA TRP A 136 3.43 -3.17 -16.80
C TRP A 136 2.36 -3.16 -15.71
N VAL A 137 1.17 -3.67 -16.06
CA VAL A 137 0.01 -3.74 -15.19
C VAL A 137 -0.38 -5.19 -14.94
N ALA A 138 -0.42 -5.58 -13.68
CA ALA A 138 -1.01 -6.84 -13.24
C ALA A 138 -2.46 -6.59 -12.82
N VAL A 139 -3.42 -7.37 -13.34
CA VAL A 139 -4.85 -7.17 -13.12
C VAL A 139 -5.61 -8.50 -13.04
N GLY A 140 -6.45 -8.66 -12.01
CA GLY A 140 -7.39 -9.78 -11.85
C GLY A 140 -6.89 -10.94 -10.99
N ASP A 141 -7.78 -11.94 -10.85
CA ASP A 141 -7.55 -13.23 -10.21
C ASP A 141 -8.31 -14.30 -10.99
N PRO A 142 -7.64 -15.16 -11.80
CA PRO A 142 -6.17 -15.22 -12.00
C PRO A 142 -5.61 -13.97 -12.69
N PRO A 143 -4.33 -13.61 -12.40
CA PRO A 143 -3.76 -12.36 -12.88
C PRO A 143 -3.39 -12.40 -14.36
N ARG A 144 -3.71 -11.33 -15.08
CA ARG A 144 -3.11 -11.01 -16.38
C ARG A 144 -2.06 -9.92 -16.16
N ILE A 145 -0.89 -10.09 -16.75
CA ILE A 145 0.21 -9.12 -16.67
C ILE A 145 0.43 -8.58 -18.08
N LEU A 146 0.08 -7.31 -18.29
CA LEU A 146 -0.08 -6.71 -19.60
C LEU A 146 0.75 -5.43 -19.72
N PRO A 147 1.33 -5.14 -20.90
CA PRO A 147 1.99 -3.85 -21.12
C PRO A 147 0.94 -2.73 -21.15
N PRO A 148 1.31 -1.49 -20.76
CA PRO A 148 0.37 -0.38 -20.67
C PRO A 148 -0.28 0.00 -22.00
N GLY A 149 0.31 -0.37 -23.12
CA GLY A 149 -0.27 -0.16 -24.44
C GLY A 149 -1.50 -1.02 -24.76
N GLU A 150 -1.72 -2.10 -23.99
CA GLU A 150 -2.90 -2.96 -24.13
C GLU A 150 -4.07 -2.50 -23.27
N HIS A 151 -4.43 -1.24 -23.40
CA HIS A 151 -5.44 -0.58 -22.58
C HIS A 151 -6.79 -1.33 -22.56
N ASP A 152 -7.27 -1.73 -23.72
CA ASP A 152 -8.58 -2.41 -23.82
C ASP A 152 -8.59 -3.77 -23.11
N ALA A 153 -7.49 -4.52 -23.22
CA ALA A 153 -7.33 -5.81 -22.54
C ALA A 153 -7.19 -5.65 -21.02
N ILE A 154 -6.56 -4.57 -20.56
CA ILE A 154 -6.50 -4.21 -19.13
C ILE A 154 -7.89 -3.84 -18.65
N TRP A 155 -8.61 -3.00 -19.40
CA TRP A 155 -9.96 -2.53 -19.04
C TRP A 155 -10.97 -3.65 -18.96
N GLU A 156 -10.93 -4.62 -19.88
CA GLU A 156 -11.80 -5.80 -19.88
C GLU A 156 -11.80 -6.52 -18.52
N VAL A 157 -10.62 -6.65 -17.88
CA VAL A 157 -10.51 -7.25 -16.54
C VAL A 157 -10.86 -6.24 -15.45
N GLN A 158 -10.31 -5.01 -15.55
CA GLN A 158 -10.44 -3.96 -14.55
C GLN A 158 -11.88 -3.56 -14.29
N GLU A 159 -12.72 -3.53 -15.31
CA GLU A 159 -14.13 -3.14 -15.21
C GLU A 159 -14.88 -3.98 -14.16
N GLY A 160 -14.55 -5.27 -14.07
CA GLY A 160 -15.15 -6.20 -13.11
C GLY A 160 -14.62 -6.12 -11.68
N LEU A 161 -13.52 -5.39 -11.43
CA LEU A 161 -12.82 -5.38 -10.13
C LEU A 161 -13.35 -4.36 -9.11
N ASP A 162 -14.44 -3.67 -9.43
CA ASP A 162 -15.09 -2.67 -8.54
C ASP A 162 -14.10 -1.67 -7.91
N PHE A 163 -13.39 -0.93 -8.75
CA PHE A 163 -12.44 0.09 -8.28
C PHE A 163 -13.09 1.14 -7.35
N PRO A 164 -14.26 1.73 -7.65
CA PRO A 164 -14.88 2.72 -6.78
C PRO A 164 -15.27 2.17 -5.41
N GLY A 165 -15.84 0.96 -5.35
CA GLY A 165 -16.18 0.31 -4.09
C GLY A 165 -14.94 -0.04 -3.27
N THR A 166 -13.93 -0.63 -3.92
CA THR A 166 -12.70 -1.07 -3.27
C THR A 166 -11.86 0.11 -2.75
N VAL A 167 -11.71 1.18 -3.53
CA VAL A 167 -10.82 2.32 -3.17
C VAL A 167 -11.53 3.36 -2.31
N TYR A 168 -12.80 3.65 -2.63
CA TYR A 168 -13.52 4.78 -2.00
C TYR A 168 -14.70 4.34 -1.13
N GLY A 169 -15.10 3.07 -1.17
CA GLY A 169 -16.26 2.58 -0.43
C GLY A 169 -17.59 3.14 -0.96
N VAL A 170 -17.68 3.44 -2.26
CA VAL A 170 -18.86 4.02 -2.90
C VAL A 170 -19.27 3.24 -4.13
N SER A 171 -20.54 3.37 -4.54
CA SER A 171 -20.99 2.76 -5.79
C SER A 171 -20.38 3.46 -7.00
N ARG A 172 -20.37 2.77 -8.15
CA ARG A 172 -19.85 3.31 -9.42
C ARG A 172 -20.62 4.56 -9.87
N ASP A 173 -21.90 4.66 -9.52
CA ASP A 173 -22.78 5.76 -9.90
C ASP A 173 -22.64 6.99 -9.00
N THR A 174 -21.82 6.90 -7.93
CA THR A 174 -21.59 8.03 -7.03
C THR A 174 -20.88 9.17 -7.78
N SER A 175 -21.44 10.37 -7.71
CA SER A 175 -20.87 11.55 -8.35
C SER A 175 -19.46 11.87 -7.84
N ALA A 176 -18.65 12.55 -8.66
CA ALA A 176 -17.32 12.98 -8.24
C ALA A 176 -17.36 13.92 -7.03
N GLY A 177 -18.35 14.83 -6.97
CA GLY A 177 -18.54 15.75 -5.84
C GLY A 177 -18.81 15.01 -4.54
N GLU A 178 -19.83 14.14 -4.53
CA GLU A 178 -20.17 13.35 -3.34
C GLU A 178 -19.01 12.46 -2.88
N ARG A 179 -18.27 11.87 -3.83
CA ARG A 179 -17.07 11.08 -3.50
C ARG A 179 -16.01 11.92 -2.79
N MET A 180 -15.78 13.15 -3.25
CA MET A 180 -14.79 14.05 -2.65
C MET A 180 -15.23 14.60 -1.30
N GLU A 181 -16.52 14.90 -1.12
CA GLU A 181 -17.08 15.29 0.19
C GLU A 181 -16.84 14.18 1.21
N ARG A 182 -17.20 12.94 0.90
CA ARG A 182 -16.94 11.79 1.78
C ARG A 182 -15.46 11.59 2.11
N GLN A 183 -14.56 11.78 1.12
CA GLN A 183 -13.12 11.66 1.36
C GLN A 183 -12.59 12.81 2.26
N ALA A 184 -13.06 14.06 2.02
CA ALA A 184 -12.67 15.20 2.83
C ALA A 184 -13.11 15.03 4.30
N ASP A 185 -14.35 14.58 4.53
CA ASP A 185 -14.86 14.29 5.86
C ASP A 185 -14.07 13.18 6.55
N TRP A 186 -13.78 12.11 5.83
CA TRP A 186 -13.05 10.98 6.35
C TRP A 186 -11.61 11.35 6.76
N PHE A 187 -10.88 12.09 5.91
CA PHE A 187 -9.55 12.61 6.24
C PHE A 187 -9.60 13.77 7.27
N GLY A 188 -10.77 14.36 7.49
CA GLY A 188 -10.97 15.38 8.54
C GLY A 188 -10.58 14.92 9.94
N ALA A 189 -10.57 13.60 10.19
CA ALA A 189 -10.12 13.01 11.45
C ALA A 189 -8.67 13.35 11.83
N HIS A 190 -7.81 13.69 10.84
CA HIS A 190 -6.44 14.12 11.11
C HIS A 190 -6.30 15.45 11.84
N ARG A 191 -7.40 16.22 12.02
CA ARG A 191 -7.39 17.45 12.84
C ARG A 191 -7.07 17.19 14.31
N ASP A 192 -7.36 15.97 14.77
CA ASP A 192 -7.20 15.58 16.19
C ASP A 192 -5.89 14.82 16.43
N ASP A 193 -5.04 14.71 15.43
CA ASP A 193 -3.76 14.00 15.51
C ASP A 193 -2.81 14.65 16.51
N ARG A 194 -2.02 13.80 17.19
CA ARG A 194 -1.03 14.25 18.18
C ARG A 194 0.35 13.68 17.85
N ILE A 195 1.34 14.54 17.82
CA ILE A 195 2.76 14.12 17.74
C ILE A 195 3.17 13.59 19.11
N ILE A 196 3.79 12.40 19.14
CA ILE A 196 4.24 11.72 20.35
C ILE A 196 5.73 11.42 20.33
#